data_f367f1d0ac3a4be96888010478545b03
#
_entry.id   f367f1d0ac3a4be96888010478545b03
#
_cell.length_a   1.000
_cell.length_b   1.000
_cell.length_c   1.000
_cell.angle_alpha   90.00
_cell.angle_beta   90.00
_cell.angle_gamma   90.00
#
_symmetry.space_group_name_H-M   'P 1'
#
loop_
_entity.id
_entity.type
_entity.pdbx_description
1 polymer ?
#
loop_
_entity_poly.entity_id
_entity_poly.type
_entity_poly.pdbx_seq_one_letter_code
_entity_poly.pdbx_strand_id
1 'polypeptide(L)'
;MKNIKILNTEFANFGSIQNILNQIGYQSELVDSLDNLKNEKIIIPGVGNFTKIMSVLKDKNLIKNITKLLKDNENKFFCICVGMQILFEKSEEGNENGLGIFKGTFKKFNLKK
;
A
#
# COMPACT_ATOMS: atom_id res chain seq x y z
N MET A 1 -4.57 23.67 -0.46
CA MET A 1 -5.48 22.52 -0.42
C MET A 1 -4.69 21.26 -0.16
N LYS A 2 -5.15 20.42 0.74
CA LYS A 2 -4.42 19.22 1.12
C LYS A 2 -4.48 18.19 0.01
N ASN A 3 -3.33 17.65 -0.35
CA ASN A 3 -3.20 16.67 -1.43
C ASN A 3 -2.70 15.34 -0.88
N ILE A 4 -3.33 14.25 -1.31
CA ILE A 4 -2.98 12.90 -0.91
C ILE A 4 -2.54 12.12 -2.15
N LYS A 5 -1.40 11.45 -2.06
CA LYS A 5 -0.93 10.56 -3.11
C LYS A 5 -1.54 9.17 -2.89
N ILE A 6 -2.08 8.57 -3.93
CA ILE A 6 -2.56 7.20 -3.90
C ILE A 6 -1.65 6.37 -4.79
N LEU A 7 -0.99 5.38 -4.21
CA LEU A 7 -0.12 4.52 -5.01
C LEU A 7 -0.96 3.61 -5.91
N ASN A 8 -0.63 3.60 -7.19
CA ASN A 8 -1.30 2.72 -8.14
C ASN A 8 -0.76 1.30 -8.03
N THR A 9 -1.43 0.50 -7.21
CA THR A 9 -1.11 -0.93 -7.04
C THR A 9 -1.77 -1.79 -8.12
N GLU A 10 -2.57 -1.21 -9.00
CA GLU A 10 -3.37 -1.84 -10.04
C GLU A 10 -4.53 -2.72 -9.51
N PHE A 11 -4.60 -2.94 -8.20
CA PHE A 11 -5.61 -3.81 -7.59
C PHE A 11 -6.35 -3.09 -6.47
N ALA A 12 -7.09 -2.04 -6.82
CA ALA A 12 -7.96 -1.35 -5.89
C ALA A 12 -9.02 -0.55 -6.63
N ASN A 13 -10.06 -0.16 -5.94
CA ASN A 13 -11.05 0.76 -6.49
C ASN A 13 -10.61 2.20 -6.22
N PHE A 14 -9.74 2.71 -7.09
CA PHE A 14 -9.13 4.02 -6.92
C PHE A 14 -10.16 5.15 -7.01
N GLY A 15 -11.15 5.01 -7.89
CA GLY A 15 -12.20 6.01 -8.02
C GLY A 15 -13.01 6.20 -6.75
N SER A 16 -13.32 5.11 -6.05
CA SER A 16 -14.04 5.18 -4.77
C SER A 16 -13.20 5.90 -3.71
N ILE A 17 -11.92 5.61 -3.64
CA ILE A 17 -11.01 6.26 -2.70
C ILE A 17 -10.93 7.76 -2.97
N GLN A 18 -10.73 8.13 -4.23
CA GLN A 18 -10.65 9.54 -4.63
C GLN A 18 -11.96 10.29 -4.33
N ASN A 19 -13.08 9.63 -4.58
CA ASN A 19 -14.39 10.24 -4.34
C ASN A 19 -14.62 10.52 -2.84
N ILE A 20 -14.28 9.56 -1.98
CA ILE A 20 -14.39 9.72 -0.54
C ILE A 20 -13.47 10.86 -0.06
N LEU A 21 -12.23 10.89 -0.52
CA LEU A 21 -11.29 11.93 -0.15
C LEU A 21 -11.80 13.31 -0.57
N ASN A 22 -12.34 13.41 -1.77
CA ASN A 22 -12.92 14.65 -2.26
C ASN A 22 -14.07 15.13 -1.38
N GLN A 23 -14.94 14.22 -0.95
CA GLN A 23 -16.07 14.55 -0.09
C GLN A 23 -15.64 15.12 1.26
N ILE A 24 -14.50 14.71 1.79
CA ILE A 24 -14.00 15.20 3.08
C ILE A 24 -12.98 16.33 2.93
N GLY A 25 -12.87 16.91 1.74
CA GLY A 25 -12.08 18.12 1.51
C GLY A 25 -10.62 17.89 1.11
N TYR A 26 -10.28 16.72 0.60
CA TYR A 26 -8.93 16.44 0.13
C TYR A 26 -8.91 16.25 -1.38
N GLN A 27 -7.88 16.75 -2.01
CA GLN A 27 -7.55 16.36 -3.38
C GLN A 27 -6.64 15.13 -3.33
N SER A 28 -6.72 14.31 -4.35
CA SER A 28 -5.89 13.12 -4.44
C SER A 28 -5.32 12.97 -5.85
N GLU A 29 -4.18 12.30 -5.92
CA GLU A 29 -3.48 12.04 -7.16
C GLU A 29 -3.05 10.58 -7.18
N LEU A 30 -3.41 9.86 -8.24
CA LEU A 30 -2.96 8.49 -8.44
C LEU A 30 -1.55 8.54 -9.01
N VAL A 31 -0.59 7.89 -8.34
CA VAL A 31 0.81 7.94 -8.73
C VAL A 31 1.38 6.56 -8.96
N ASP A 32 2.27 6.46 -9.96
CA ASP A 32 3.00 5.22 -10.27
C ASP A 32 4.42 5.24 -9.71
N SER A 33 4.86 6.35 -9.16
CA SER A 33 6.21 6.53 -8.62
C SER A 33 6.13 7.24 -7.27
N LEU A 34 7.05 6.88 -6.39
CA LEU A 34 7.21 7.50 -5.08
C LEU A 34 8.56 8.21 -4.96
N ASP A 35 9.13 8.63 -6.07
CA ASP A 35 10.43 9.29 -6.07
C ASP A 35 10.34 10.71 -5.49
N ASN A 36 11.34 11.06 -4.69
CA ASN A 36 11.53 12.42 -4.18
C ASN A 36 10.38 13.00 -3.37
N LEU A 37 9.64 12.15 -2.67
CA LEU A 37 8.52 12.60 -1.84
C LEU A 37 9.00 13.04 -0.47
N LYS A 38 8.52 14.20 -0.01
CA LYS A 38 8.76 14.73 1.33
C LYS A 38 7.48 15.31 1.90
N ASN A 39 7.23 15.00 3.16
CA ASN A 39 6.05 15.51 3.88
C ASN A 39 4.74 15.21 3.17
N GLU A 40 4.67 14.06 2.55
CA GLU A 40 3.49 13.63 1.81
C GLU A 40 2.63 12.70 2.65
N LYS A 41 1.35 12.66 2.31
CA LYS A 41 0.42 11.65 2.80
C LYS A 41 0.17 10.67 1.67
N ILE A 42 0.43 9.40 1.92
CA ILE A 42 0.43 8.36 0.89
C ILE A 42 -0.52 7.25 1.31
N ILE A 43 -1.45 6.90 0.43
CA ILE A 43 -2.32 5.75 0.62
C ILE A 43 -1.80 4.61 -0.23
N ILE A 44 -1.61 3.45 0.40
CA ILE A 44 -1.31 2.20 -0.31
C ILE A 44 -2.54 1.30 -0.18
N PRO A 45 -3.41 1.29 -1.20
CA PRO A 45 -4.57 0.41 -1.19
C PRO A 45 -4.22 -0.91 -1.84
N GLY A 46 -5.00 -1.94 -1.56
CA GLY A 46 -4.85 -3.20 -2.26
C GLY A 46 -5.97 -4.14 -1.91
N VAL A 47 -6.56 -4.74 -2.92
CA VAL A 47 -7.59 -5.77 -2.74
C VAL A 47 -7.21 -7.00 -3.56
N GLY A 48 -7.62 -8.17 -3.08
CA GLY A 48 -7.44 -9.41 -3.80
C GLY A 48 -6.14 -10.12 -3.44
N ASN A 49 -5.27 -10.30 -4.40
CA ASN A 49 -4.15 -11.24 -4.28
C ASN A 49 -2.85 -10.54 -3.87
N PHE A 50 -2.31 -10.96 -2.74
CA PHE A 50 -1.05 -10.47 -2.19
C PHE A 50 0.12 -10.61 -3.20
N THR A 51 0.22 -11.77 -3.84
CA THR A 51 1.30 -12.05 -4.81
C THR A 51 1.25 -11.10 -6.01
N LYS A 52 0.04 -10.82 -6.52
CA LYS A 52 -0.11 -9.92 -7.66
C LYS A 52 0.30 -8.49 -7.31
N ILE A 53 -0.06 -8.02 -6.13
CA ILE A 53 0.34 -6.67 -5.69
C ILE A 53 1.86 -6.60 -5.52
N MET A 54 2.47 -7.59 -4.89
CA MET A 54 3.92 -7.62 -4.77
C MET A 54 4.60 -7.64 -6.14
N SER A 55 4.03 -8.34 -7.11
CA SER A 55 4.53 -8.36 -8.48
C SER A 55 4.50 -6.97 -9.13
N VAL A 56 3.40 -6.25 -8.97
CA VAL A 56 3.28 -4.88 -9.47
C VAL A 56 4.35 -3.97 -8.84
N LEU A 57 4.55 -4.08 -7.54
CA LEU A 57 5.55 -3.26 -6.84
C LEU A 57 6.96 -3.56 -7.34
N LYS A 58 7.27 -4.81 -7.64
CA LYS A 58 8.56 -5.19 -8.23
C LYS A 58 8.71 -4.61 -9.62
N ASP A 59 7.70 -4.76 -10.46
CA ASP A 59 7.75 -4.29 -11.85
C ASP A 59 7.89 -2.77 -11.94
N LYS A 60 7.33 -2.05 -11.00
CA LYS A 60 7.42 -0.59 -10.95
C LYS A 60 8.62 -0.07 -10.14
N ASN A 61 9.46 -0.96 -9.62
CA ASN A 61 10.62 -0.62 -8.79
C ASN A 61 10.25 0.18 -7.54
N LEU A 62 9.12 -0.17 -6.92
CA LEU A 62 8.59 0.57 -5.77
C LEU A 62 9.04 0.03 -4.42
N ILE A 63 9.55 -1.19 -4.36
CA ILE A 63 9.85 -1.84 -3.07
C ILE A 63 10.86 -1.04 -2.25
N LYS A 64 11.97 -0.67 -2.86
CA LYS A 64 13.00 0.12 -2.17
C LYS A 64 12.49 1.49 -1.74
N ASN A 65 11.71 2.14 -2.59
CA ASN A 65 11.15 3.46 -2.30
C ASN A 65 10.19 3.42 -1.13
N ILE A 66 9.28 2.44 -1.10
CA ILE A 66 8.34 2.30 0.01
C ILE A 66 9.10 2.06 1.32
N THR A 67 10.07 1.14 1.30
CA THR A 67 10.86 0.82 2.49
C THR A 67 11.60 2.05 3.02
N LYS A 68 12.23 2.81 2.12
CA LYS A 68 12.95 4.02 2.48
C LYS A 68 12.02 5.08 3.06
N LEU A 69 10.91 5.35 2.39
CA LEU A 69 9.97 6.39 2.82
C LEU A 69 9.32 6.06 4.17
N LEU A 70 9.05 4.79 4.43
CA LEU A 70 8.50 4.37 5.72
C LEU A 70 9.48 4.56 6.86
N LYS A 71 10.78 4.43 6.60
CA LYS A 71 11.82 4.60 7.61
C LYS A 71 12.16 6.07 7.89
N ASP A 72 11.93 6.94 6.94
CA ASP A 72 12.34 8.35 7.04
C ASP A 72 11.47 9.20 7.98
N ASN A 73 10.29 8.73 8.35
CA ASN A 73 9.33 9.45 9.21
C ASN A 73 8.88 10.82 8.67
N GLU A 74 9.27 11.18 7.47
CA GLU A 74 8.86 12.44 6.84
C GLU A 74 7.51 12.34 6.14
N ASN A 75 7.12 11.13 5.75
CA ASN A 75 5.88 10.86 5.04
C ASN A 75 4.96 10.02 5.90
N LYS A 76 3.66 10.22 5.72
CA LYS A 76 2.66 9.45 6.44
C LYS A 76 1.97 8.48 5.49
N PHE A 77 1.85 7.24 5.93
CA PHE A 77 1.27 6.17 5.15
C PHE A 77 -0.03 5.69 5.77
N PHE A 78 -1.01 5.45 4.92
CA PHE A 78 -2.24 4.77 5.27
C PHE A 78 -2.40 3.56 4.36
N CYS A 79 -2.24 2.38 4.92
CA CYS A 79 -2.24 1.12 4.15
C CYS A 79 -3.55 0.39 4.39
N ILE A 80 -4.23 0.03 3.32
CA ILE A 80 -5.58 -0.52 3.38
C ILE A 80 -5.57 -1.96 2.89
N CYS A 81 -6.11 -2.88 3.70
CA CYS A 81 -6.34 -4.28 3.33
C CYS A 81 -5.03 -4.97 2.92
N VAL A 82 -4.92 -5.50 1.70
CA VAL A 82 -3.69 -6.12 1.23
C VAL A 82 -2.54 -5.11 1.19
N GLY A 83 -2.83 -3.82 0.99
CA GLY A 83 -1.83 -2.76 1.11
C GLY A 83 -1.16 -2.72 2.48
N MET A 84 -1.86 -3.13 3.54
CA MET A 84 -1.28 -3.31 4.85
C MET A 84 -0.49 -4.62 4.95
N GLN A 85 -1.02 -5.69 4.37
CA GLN A 85 -0.38 -7.01 4.46
C GLN A 85 1.02 -7.03 3.85
N ILE A 86 1.25 -6.25 2.78
CA ILE A 86 2.56 -6.22 2.12
C ILE A 86 3.68 -5.67 3.02
N LEU A 87 3.34 -4.96 4.09
CA LEU A 87 4.34 -4.44 5.03
C LEU A 87 4.97 -5.53 5.88
N PHE A 88 4.33 -6.69 5.99
CA PHE A 88 4.77 -7.80 6.81
C PHE A 88 5.63 -8.76 6.00
N GLU A 89 6.09 -9.84 6.65
CA GLU A 89 7.02 -10.77 6.02
C GLU A 89 6.35 -11.69 5.01
N LYS A 90 5.17 -12.22 5.35
CA LYS A 90 4.47 -13.22 4.53
C LYS A 90 2.96 -13.14 4.71
N SER A 91 2.24 -13.71 3.74
CA SER A 91 0.82 -13.95 3.82
C SER A 91 0.49 -15.34 3.29
N GLU A 92 -0.45 -16.05 3.93
CA GLU A 92 -0.92 -17.34 3.43
C GLU A 92 -1.67 -17.23 2.10
N GLU A 93 -2.06 -16.01 1.71
CA GLU A 93 -2.74 -15.77 0.45
C GLU A 93 -1.81 -15.83 -0.76
N GLY A 94 -0.50 -15.88 -0.56
CA GLY A 94 0.46 -15.91 -1.65
C GLY A 94 1.79 -16.48 -1.23
N ASN A 95 2.60 -16.86 -2.22
CA ASN A 95 3.92 -17.46 -2.02
C ASN A 95 5.05 -16.44 -2.01
N GLU A 96 4.73 -15.16 -2.21
CA GLU A 96 5.72 -14.10 -2.18
C GLU A 96 5.98 -13.61 -0.76
N ASN A 97 7.22 -13.18 -0.52
CA ASN A 97 7.53 -12.45 0.69
C ASN A 97 7.03 -11.02 0.57
N GLY A 98 6.55 -10.47 1.67
CA GLY A 98 6.23 -9.05 1.76
C GLY A 98 7.49 -8.21 1.97
N LEU A 99 7.29 -6.95 2.33
CA LEU A 99 8.40 -6.01 2.52
C LEU A 99 9.18 -6.25 3.81
N GLY A 100 8.61 -6.99 4.75
CA GLY A 100 9.28 -7.33 6.00
C GLY A 100 9.57 -6.15 6.92
N ILE A 101 8.84 -5.06 6.78
CA ILE A 101 9.00 -3.88 7.64
C ILE A 101 8.54 -4.20 9.05
N PHE A 102 7.45 -4.92 9.16
CA PHE A 102 6.96 -5.49 10.41
C PHE A 102 7.12 -7.00 10.39
N LYS A 103 7.48 -7.58 11.53
CA LYS A 103 7.57 -9.03 11.64
C LYS A 103 6.18 -9.65 11.74
N GLY A 104 6.03 -10.79 11.12
CA GLY A 104 4.80 -11.56 11.21
C GLY A 104 4.32 -12.08 9.88
N THR A 105 3.34 -12.97 9.98
CA THR A 105 2.72 -13.61 8.83
C THR A 105 1.21 -13.49 8.95
N PHE A 106 0.55 -13.10 7.88
CA PHE A 106 -0.92 -13.11 7.83
C PHE A 106 -1.40 -14.53 7.54
N LYS A 107 -2.29 -15.02 8.41
CA LYS A 107 -2.82 -16.38 8.33
C LYS A 107 -4.34 -16.36 8.23
N LYS A 108 -4.87 -17.36 7.57
CA LYS A 108 -6.32 -17.59 7.57
C LYS A 108 -6.77 -18.01 8.95
N PHE A 109 -7.96 -17.57 9.33
CA PHE A 109 -8.57 -18.07 10.56
C PHE A 109 -8.83 -19.55 10.46
N ASN A 110 -8.47 -20.28 11.50
CA ASN A 110 -8.79 -21.70 11.64
C ASN A 110 -10.05 -21.82 12.51
N LEU A 111 -11.20 -21.73 11.86
CA LEU A 111 -12.47 -21.76 12.57
C LEU A 111 -12.92 -23.22 12.72
N LYS A 112 -12.83 -23.74 13.92
CA LYS A 112 -13.41 -25.04 14.24
C LYS A 112 -14.83 -24.84 14.73
N LYS A 113 -15.75 -25.59 14.13
CA LYS A 113 -17.11 -25.62 14.61
C LYS A 113 -17.25 -26.63 15.75
#